data_170da79815b4e6b56d0cb50a67def0df
#
_entry.id   170da79815b4e6b56d0cb50a67def0df
#
_cell.length_a   1.000
_cell.length_b   1.000
_cell.length_c   1.000
_cell.angle_alpha   90.00
_cell.angle_beta   90.00
_cell.angle_gamma   90.00
#
_symmetry.space_group_name_H-M   'P 1'
#
loop_
_entity.id
_entity.type
_entity.pdbx_description
1 polymer ?
#
loop_
_entity_poly.entity_id
_entity_poly.type
_entity_poly.pdbx_seq_one_letter_code
_entity_poly.pdbx_strand_id
1 'polypeptide(L)'
;MNKYQEILKQYWGYDSFRDLQEEIITSIGEGKDTLGLMPTGGGKSITFQVPALAQEGICIVITPLIALMKDQVQNLRKREIKALAIYSGMTRQEILTALENCIFGNYKFLYISPERLDTEIFRTKLRSMKVSMITVDESHCISQWGYDFRPAYLKIAEIRELLPEVPVLALTATATPEVVTDIQARLKFREGNVFRMSFERKNLAYIVRKTDNKTKELLYILQRISGSAIIYVRNRRRTKEITELLMNEGITADFYHAGLDNAVKDLRQKRWQSGEVRVMVATNAFGMGIDKPDVRIVLHLDLPDSPEAYFQEAGRAGRDGEKAYAVILYSKSDKTTLHKRVVDTFPDKEYILNVYEHLQYYYQMAMGDGFQCIREFNLEEFCRKFKYFPVPVDSALKILTQAGYLEYTDEQDNSSRILFTIRRDELYKLREMGKEAEALIQSILRSYTGVFTDYAYISEESLAVRTGLTRQQIYNILVTLTKRRIVDYIPRKKTPYIIYTRERLELRFLHIPASVYEERKARYEARIKAMEEYVTTENICRSRMLLRYFGEKNEHNCGQCDVCLSKRATDNLSEESYEEVKRQILNLLSHSPLTPAETADQIKAEKEDIGQVIRYLLDEGELKMQDGMLHISK
;
A
#
# COMPACT_ATOMS: atom_id res chain seq x y z
N MET A 1 38.48 11.72 -2.10
CA MET A 1 37.10 11.27 -1.84
C MET A 1 36.16 12.34 -2.38
N ASN A 2 35.08 11.95 -3.06
CA ASN A 2 34.06 12.88 -3.50
C ASN A 2 33.27 13.37 -2.26
N LYS A 3 32.82 14.64 -2.24
CA LYS A 3 32.05 15.20 -1.11
C LYS A 3 30.85 14.32 -0.68
N TYR A 4 30.24 13.59 -1.60
CA TYR A 4 29.14 12.69 -1.32
C TYR A 4 29.58 11.42 -0.56
N GLN A 5 30.76 10.89 -0.89
CA GLN A 5 31.35 9.75 -0.18
C GLN A 5 31.78 10.14 1.25
N GLU A 6 32.25 11.36 1.45
CA GLU A 6 32.57 11.87 2.80
C GLU A 6 31.32 11.94 3.67
N ILE A 7 30.22 12.48 3.15
CA ILE A 7 28.93 12.54 3.83
C ILE A 7 28.40 11.13 4.11
N LEU A 8 28.48 10.21 3.15
CA LEU A 8 28.06 8.82 3.34
C LEU A 8 28.82 8.16 4.49
N LYS A 9 30.14 8.32 4.51
CA LYS A 9 31.00 7.77 5.58
C LYS A 9 30.71 8.41 6.93
N GLN A 10 30.57 9.74 6.96
CA GLN A 10 30.33 10.50 8.21
C GLN A 10 29.02 10.11 8.89
N TYR A 11 27.90 10.00 8.16
CA TYR A 11 26.58 9.83 8.74
C TYR A 11 26.08 8.39 8.74
N TRP A 12 26.54 7.54 7.82
CA TRP A 12 26.10 6.13 7.70
C TRP A 12 27.21 5.12 7.96
N GLY A 13 28.47 5.52 7.96
CA GLY A 13 29.61 4.63 8.19
C GLY A 13 29.94 3.73 6.99
N TYR A 14 29.39 4.00 5.80
CA TYR A 14 29.68 3.23 4.60
C TYR A 14 30.83 3.85 3.81
N ASP A 15 31.74 3.02 3.30
CA ASP A 15 32.89 3.47 2.52
C ASP A 15 32.59 3.69 1.03
N SER A 16 31.53 3.08 0.50
CA SER A 16 31.13 3.16 -0.90
C SER A 16 29.61 3.13 -1.07
N PHE A 17 29.15 3.72 -2.17
CA PHE A 17 27.76 3.61 -2.62
C PHE A 17 27.50 2.22 -3.19
N ARG A 18 26.22 1.81 -3.16
CA ARG A 18 25.75 0.64 -3.90
C ARG A 18 25.46 1.02 -5.35
N ASP A 19 25.26 0.00 -6.19
CA ASP A 19 24.96 0.18 -7.62
C ASP A 19 23.98 1.31 -7.90
N LEU A 20 24.28 2.17 -8.87
CA LEU A 20 23.51 3.34 -9.33
C LEU A 20 23.19 4.43 -8.28
N GLN A 21 23.55 4.25 -7.01
CA GLN A 21 23.31 5.31 -6.01
C GLN A 21 24.14 6.56 -6.32
N GLU A 22 25.41 6.38 -6.69
CA GLU A 22 26.32 7.50 -6.96
C GLU A 22 25.89 8.27 -8.20
N GLU A 23 25.45 7.59 -9.25
CA GLU A 23 24.95 8.20 -10.49
C GLU A 23 23.67 9.01 -10.24
N ILE A 24 22.73 8.48 -9.47
CA ILE A 24 21.51 9.19 -9.07
C ILE A 24 21.86 10.42 -8.23
N ILE A 25 22.73 10.27 -7.23
CA ILE A 25 23.19 11.35 -6.35
C ILE A 25 23.87 12.46 -7.15
N THR A 26 24.71 12.09 -8.09
CA THR A 26 25.43 13.04 -8.96
C THR A 26 24.45 13.77 -9.86
N SER A 27 23.54 13.05 -10.50
CA SER A 27 22.53 13.61 -11.40
C SER A 27 21.64 14.66 -10.71
N ILE A 28 21.06 14.33 -9.55
CA ILE A 28 20.26 15.29 -8.80
C ILE A 28 21.11 16.42 -8.20
N GLY A 29 22.34 16.13 -7.82
CA GLY A 29 23.29 17.09 -7.31
C GLY A 29 23.73 18.13 -8.34
N GLU A 30 23.70 17.79 -9.63
CA GLU A 30 23.90 18.68 -10.77
C GLU A 30 22.65 19.51 -11.13
N GLY A 31 21.55 19.35 -10.40
CA GLY A 31 20.30 20.07 -10.62
C GLY A 31 19.43 19.47 -11.72
N LYS A 32 19.65 18.21 -12.13
CA LYS A 32 18.83 17.51 -13.12
C LYS A 32 17.64 16.83 -12.46
N ASP A 33 16.46 16.91 -13.08
CA ASP A 33 15.33 16.07 -12.69
C ASP A 33 15.72 14.61 -12.90
N THR A 34 15.46 13.77 -11.92
CA THR A 34 15.98 12.40 -11.91
C THR A 34 14.91 11.41 -11.45
N LEU A 35 14.70 10.35 -12.22
CA LEU A 35 13.85 9.22 -11.81
C LEU A 35 14.73 8.01 -11.49
N GLY A 36 14.71 7.57 -10.23
CA GLY A 36 15.40 6.37 -9.76
C GLY A 36 14.43 5.19 -9.61
N LEU A 37 14.60 4.17 -10.46
CA LEU A 37 13.91 2.88 -10.31
C LEU A 37 14.81 1.95 -9.53
N MET A 38 14.49 1.75 -8.26
CA MET A 38 15.31 0.99 -7.32
C MET A 38 14.45 -0.02 -6.56
N PRO A 39 14.85 -1.29 -6.47
CA PRO A 39 14.09 -2.31 -5.75
C PRO A 39 13.95 -1.96 -4.26
N THR A 40 12.99 -2.56 -3.59
CA THR A 40 12.86 -2.46 -2.14
C THR A 40 14.12 -3.01 -1.48
N GLY A 41 14.70 -2.24 -0.54
CA GLY A 41 16.01 -2.57 0.07
C GLY A 41 17.23 -2.08 -0.72
N GLY A 42 17.05 -1.49 -1.89
CA GLY A 42 18.13 -0.91 -2.72
C GLY A 42 18.74 0.39 -2.18
N GLY A 43 18.33 0.85 -0.99
CA GLY A 43 18.90 2.04 -0.36
C GLY A 43 18.40 3.36 -0.93
N LYS A 44 17.16 3.44 -1.39
CA LYS A 44 16.51 4.65 -1.94
C LYS A 44 16.70 5.90 -1.07
N SER A 45 16.65 5.78 0.25
CA SER A 45 16.77 6.94 1.15
C SER A 45 18.12 7.65 1.04
N ILE A 46 19.21 6.92 0.83
CA ILE A 46 20.57 7.49 0.68
C ILE A 46 20.64 8.37 -0.56
N THR A 47 19.93 8.02 -1.63
CA THR A 47 20.01 8.77 -2.90
C THR A 47 19.47 10.20 -2.84
N PHE A 48 18.65 10.52 -1.84
CA PHE A 48 18.23 11.91 -1.61
C PHE A 48 18.84 12.51 -0.33
N GLN A 49 19.14 11.69 0.67
CA GLN A 49 19.66 12.20 1.94
C GLN A 49 21.10 12.73 1.77
N VAL A 50 21.94 12.03 1.04
CA VAL A 50 23.33 12.45 0.81
C VAL A 50 23.43 13.76 0.01
N PRO A 51 22.81 13.90 -1.18
CA PRO A 51 22.89 15.15 -1.93
C PRO A 51 22.22 16.34 -1.23
N ALA A 52 21.15 16.12 -0.45
CA ALA A 52 20.53 17.17 0.34
C ALA A 52 21.45 17.70 1.45
N LEU A 53 22.25 16.84 2.07
CA LEU A 53 23.25 17.25 3.07
C LEU A 53 24.43 18.02 2.43
N ALA A 54 24.75 17.72 1.18
CA ALA A 54 25.82 18.36 0.43
C ALA A 54 25.45 19.76 -0.10
N GLN A 55 24.18 20.13 -0.07
CA GLN A 55 23.65 21.40 -0.59
C GLN A 55 23.14 22.29 0.54
N GLU A 56 23.11 23.59 0.29
CA GLU A 56 22.43 24.54 1.17
C GLU A 56 20.91 24.47 0.95
N GLY A 57 20.16 24.67 2.03
CA GLY A 57 18.69 24.66 2.00
C GLY A 57 18.09 23.36 2.49
N ILE A 58 16.80 23.22 2.26
CA ILE A 58 15.98 22.11 2.75
C ILE A 58 15.53 21.20 1.60
N CYS A 59 15.59 19.90 1.81
CA CYS A 59 14.98 18.91 0.93
C CYS A 59 13.53 18.65 1.38
N ILE A 60 12.57 18.85 0.48
CA ILE A 60 11.17 18.50 0.71
C ILE A 60 10.95 17.06 0.23
N VAL A 61 10.59 16.17 1.16
CA VAL A 61 10.34 14.75 0.88
C VAL A 61 8.83 14.49 0.94
N ILE A 62 8.24 14.22 -0.21
CA ILE A 62 6.83 13.91 -0.34
C ILE A 62 6.68 12.40 -0.30
N THR A 63 5.94 11.88 0.67
CA THR A 63 5.71 10.44 0.87
C THR A 63 4.31 10.18 1.41
N PRO A 64 3.66 9.05 1.02
CA PRO A 64 2.24 8.84 1.31
C PRO A 64 1.96 8.32 2.72
N LEU A 65 2.99 7.94 3.50
CA LEU A 65 2.82 7.20 4.74
C LEU A 65 3.39 7.92 5.95
N ILE A 66 2.51 8.23 6.89
CA ILE A 66 2.86 8.89 8.15
C ILE A 66 3.85 8.06 8.98
N ALA A 67 3.66 6.73 9.05
CA ALA A 67 4.56 5.85 9.79
C ALA A 67 5.99 5.90 9.23
N LEU A 68 6.13 5.85 7.90
CA LEU A 68 7.43 5.97 7.22
C LEU A 68 8.08 7.33 7.47
N MET A 69 7.30 8.43 7.41
CA MET A 69 7.82 9.76 7.72
C MET A 69 8.42 9.82 9.12
N LYS A 70 7.68 9.33 10.12
CA LYS A 70 8.11 9.31 11.53
C LYS A 70 9.40 8.51 11.71
N ASP A 71 9.47 7.34 11.10
CA ASP A 71 10.63 6.45 11.15
C ASP A 71 11.86 7.10 10.50
N GLN A 72 11.71 7.67 9.31
CA GLN A 72 12.77 8.37 8.60
C GLN A 72 13.29 9.59 9.39
N VAL A 73 12.39 10.41 9.92
CA VAL A 73 12.74 11.58 10.75
C VAL A 73 13.46 11.13 12.02
N GLN A 74 13.00 10.07 12.69
CA GLN A 74 13.66 9.54 13.89
C GLN A 74 15.06 9.01 13.57
N ASN A 75 15.22 8.31 12.45
CA ASN A 75 16.51 7.77 12.02
C ASN A 75 17.52 8.89 11.64
N LEU A 76 17.06 9.97 11.02
CA LEU A 76 17.88 11.14 10.74
C LEU A 76 18.29 11.86 12.04
N ARG A 77 17.37 12.04 12.97
CA ARG A 77 17.65 12.67 14.28
C ARG A 77 18.66 11.87 15.11
N LYS A 78 18.61 10.53 15.07
CA LYS A 78 19.62 9.68 15.71
C LYS A 78 21.04 9.91 15.15
N ARG A 79 21.15 10.43 13.92
CA ARG A 79 22.41 10.81 13.25
C ARG A 79 22.72 12.31 13.39
N GLU A 80 22.02 12.99 14.31
CA GLU A 80 22.16 14.44 14.54
C GLU A 80 21.77 15.32 13.34
N ILE A 81 21.02 14.76 12.38
CA ILE A 81 20.50 15.48 11.22
C ILE A 81 19.13 16.06 11.56
N LYS A 82 18.98 17.38 11.43
CA LYS A 82 17.73 18.08 11.70
C LYS A 82 16.69 17.76 10.61
N ALA A 83 15.63 17.08 11.00
CA ALA A 83 14.52 16.70 10.15
C ALA A 83 13.17 16.90 10.85
N LEU A 84 12.15 17.26 10.09
CA LEU A 84 10.76 17.44 10.54
C LEU A 84 9.80 16.67 9.63
N ALA A 85 8.61 16.38 10.17
CA ALA A 85 7.50 15.82 9.40
C ALA A 85 6.23 16.61 9.64
N ILE A 86 5.44 16.85 8.56
CA ILE A 86 4.12 17.45 8.60
C ILE A 86 3.12 16.48 7.98
N TYR A 87 2.14 16.04 8.78
CA TYR A 87 1.17 15.01 8.38
C TYR A 87 -0.24 15.31 8.94
N SER A 88 -1.21 14.50 8.53
CA SER A 88 -2.57 14.59 9.04
C SER A 88 -2.65 14.26 10.52
N GLY A 89 -3.41 15.06 11.30
CA GLY A 89 -3.54 14.90 12.75
C GLY A 89 -2.67 15.86 13.58
N MET A 90 -1.72 16.59 12.96
CA MET A 90 -1.01 17.69 13.63
C MET A 90 -1.92 18.91 13.77
N THR A 91 -1.80 19.59 14.91
CA THR A 91 -2.47 20.86 15.14
C THR A 91 -1.89 21.96 14.25
N ARG A 92 -2.67 23.00 14.01
CA ARG A 92 -2.20 24.15 13.22
C ARG A 92 -0.95 24.79 13.81
N GLN A 93 -0.89 24.91 15.15
CA GLN A 93 0.25 25.50 15.83
C GLN A 93 1.52 24.66 15.62
N GLU A 94 1.42 23.34 15.71
CA GLU A 94 2.54 22.44 15.43
C GLU A 94 3.00 22.55 13.98
N ILE A 95 2.07 22.67 13.02
CA ILE A 95 2.38 22.85 11.61
C ILE A 95 3.09 24.20 11.38
N LEU A 96 2.57 25.29 11.93
CA LEU A 96 3.19 26.62 11.83
C LEU A 96 4.61 26.63 12.41
N THR A 97 4.77 26.09 13.61
CA THR A 97 6.09 25.97 14.26
C THR A 97 7.05 25.12 13.44
N ALA A 98 6.57 24.01 12.87
CA ALA A 98 7.38 23.15 12.01
C ALA A 98 7.83 23.91 10.73
N LEU A 99 6.92 24.66 10.08
CA LEU A 99 7.22 25.43 8.88
C LEU A 99 8.17 26.61 9.17
N GLU A 100 8.01 27.28 10.30
CA GLU A 100 8.93 28.33 10.74
C GLU A 100 10.32 27.80 11.06
N ASN A 101 10.39 26.64 11.70
CA ASN A 101 11.65 25.94 11.91
C ASN A 101 12.34 25.55 10.60
N CYS A 102 11.59 25.23 9.55
CA CYS A 102 12.13 24.99 8.22
C CYS A 102 12.72 26.25 7.56
N ILE A 103 12.17 27.43 7.87
CA ILE A 103 12.64 28.72 7.33
C ILE A 103 13.89 29.22 8.10
N PHE A 104 13.87 29.15 9.43
CA PHE A 104 14.85 29.82 10.30
C PHE A 104 15.76 28.85 11.06
N GLY A 105 15.45 27.57 11.14
CA GLY A 105 16.07 26.60 12.06
C GLY A 105 17.16 25.71 11.46
N ASN A 106 17.64 25.97 10.24
CA ASN A 106 18.66 25.14 9.54
C ASN A 106 18.28 23.64 9.48
N TYR A 107 17.00 23.33 9.23
CA TYR A 107 16.57 21.98 9.00
C TYR A 107 16.94 21.52 7.59
N LYS A 108 17.37 20.26 7.45
CA LYS A 108 17.79 19.68 6.18
C LYS A 108 16.67 18.92 5.46
N PHE A 109 15.71 18.39 6.21
CA PHE A 109 14.61 17.60 5.64
C PHE A 109 13.26 18.03 6.21
N LEU A 110 12.30 18.23 5.30
CA LEU A 110 10.89 18.36 5.59
C LEU A 110 10.14 17.21 4.92
N TYR A 111 9.68 16.23 5.70
CA TYR A 111 8.77 15.20 5.22
C TYR A 111 7.35 15.71 5.26
N ILE A 112 6.60 15.54 4.17
CA ILE A 112 5.24 16.05 4.05
C ILE A 112 4.35 15.06 3.31
N SER A 113 3.10 14.92 3.77
CA SER A 113 2.10 14.14 3.02
C SER A 113 1.55 14.92 1.83
N PRO A 114 1.21 14.25 0.71
CA PRO A 114 0.77 14.92 -0.51
C PRO A 114 -0.50 15.77 -0.30
N GLU A 115 -1.38 15.38 0.63
CA GLU A 115 -2.61 16.12 0.97
C GLU A 115 -2.34 17.50 1.58
N ARG A 116 -1.15 17.70 2.14
CA ARG A 116 -0.75 18.98 2.77
C ARG A 116 -0.18 19.99 1.78
N LEU A 117 0.18 19.56 0.58
CA LEU A 117 0.79 20.43 -0.44
C LEU A 117 -0.15 21.54 -0.92
N ASP A 118 -1.46 21.30 -0.88
CA ASP A 118 -2.48 22.26 -1.35
C ASP A 118 -2.94 23.25 -0.26
N THR A 119 -2.43 23.12 0.97
CA THR A 119 -2.82 24.02 2.04
C THR A 119 -2.20 25.41 1.86
N GLU A 120 -3.01 26.47 2.00
CA GLU A 120 -2.58 27.86 1.85
C GLU A 120 -1.39 28.20 2.77
N ILE A 121 -1.41 27.67 4.00
CA ILE A 121 -0.32 27.84 4.98
C ILE A 121 1.00 27.30 4.43
N PHE A 122 0.99 26.09 3.88
CA PHE A 122 2.19 25.49 3.31
C PHE A 122 2.69 26.29 2.11
N ARG A 123 1.82 26.61 1.14
CA ARG A 123 2.16 27.36 -0.07
C ARG A 123 2.73 28.75 0.25
N THR A 124 2.16 29.44 1.25
CA THR A 124 2.66 30.74 1.69
C THR A 124 4.05 30.65 2.30
N LYS A 125 4.27 29.72 3.21
CA LYS A 125 5.57 29.53 3.88
C LYS A 125 6.64 28.96 2.93
N LEU A 126 6.25 28.16 1.95
CA LEU A 126 7.15 27.58 0.93
C LEU A 126 7.91 28.66 0.16
N ARG A 127 7.25 29.76 -0.17
CA ARG A 127 7.88 30.91 -0.89
C ARG A 127 9.05 31.55 -0.11
N SER A 128 9.07 31.38 1.20
CA SER A 128 10.14 31.89 2.07
C SER A 128 11.18 30.83 2.42
N MET A 129 11.04 29.60 1.95
CA MET A 129 11.99 28.50 2.21
C MET A 129 13.08 28.47 1.13
N LYS A 130 14.32 28.27 1.53
CA LYS A 130 15.41 27.92 0.61
C LYS A 130 15.36 26.42 0.32
N VAL A 131 14.64 26.02 -0.72
CA VAL A 131 14.48 24.61 -1.10
C VAL A 131 15.63 24.20 -2.01
N SER A 132 16.36 23.15 -1.63
CA SER A 132 17.48 22.61 -2.43
C SER A 132 17.02 21.57 -3.46
N MET A 133 16.06 20.74 -3.10
CA MET A 133 15.49 19.70 -3.98
C MET A 133 14.14 19.22 -3.47
N ILE A 134 13.34 18.66 -4.36
CA ILE A 134 12.09 17.97 -4.04
C ILE A 134 12.31 16.47 -4.27
N THR A 135 12.02 15.66 -3.27
CA THR A 135 12.03 14.19 -3.40
C THR A 135 10.61 13.66 -3.37
N VAL A 136 10.24 12.86 -4.35
CA VAL A 136 8.94 12.20 -4.45
C VAL A 136 9.15 10.71 -4.24
N ASP A 137 8.90 10.26 -3.02
CA ASP A 137 8.96 8.84 -2.69
C ASP A 137 7.67 8.14 -3.12
N GLU A 138 7.76 6.85 -3.45
CA GLU A 138 6.66 6.07 -4.04
C GLU A 138 6.00 6.78 -5.23
N SER A 139 6.84 7.34 -6.11
CA SER A 139 6.42 8.21 -7.22
C SER A 139 5.42 7.54 -8.20
N HIS A 140 5.33 6.20 -8.19
CA HIS A 140 4.30 5.48 -8.94
C HIS A 140 2.86 5.86 -8.53
N CYS A 141 2.67 6.43 -7.32
CA CYS A 141 1.38 6.92 -6.86
C CYS A 141 0.82 8.11 -7.68
N ILE A 142 1.67 8.82 -8.43
CA ILE A 142 1.21 9.92 -9.31
C ILE A 142 0.55 9.42 -10.59
N SER A 143 0.85 8.19 -10.97
CA SER A 143 0.41 7.61 -12.24
C SER A 143 -0.91 6.86 -12.10
N GLN A 144 -1.87 7.18 -12.95
CA GLN A 144 -3.10 6.39 -13.08
C GLN A 144 -2.85 5.00 -13.66
N TRP A 145 -1.70 4.79 -14.29
CA TRP A 145 -1.22 3.48 -14.75
C TRP A 145 -0.60 2.66 -13.60
N GLY A 146 -0.23 3.33 -12.48
CA GLY A 146 0.27 2.69 -11.26
C GLY A 146 -0.82 1.87 -10.54
N TYR A 147 -0.41 0.89 -9.76
CA TYR A 147 -1.34 0.04 -8.99
C TYR A 147 -1.92 0.75 -7.75
N ASP A 148 -1.27 1.78 -7.23
CA ASP A 148 -1.68 2.59 -6.06
C ASP A 148 -1.77 4.08 -6.43
N PHE A 149 -2.64 4.41 -7.37
CA PHE A 149 -2.85 5.80 -7.78
C PHE A 149 -3.48 6.63 -6.67
N ARG A 150 -2.84 7.77 -6.35
CA ARG A 150 -3.32 8.73 -5.33
C ARG A 150 -3.47 10.12 -5.94
N PRO A 151 -4.70 10.63 -6.09
CA PRO A 151 -4.96 11.93 -6.71
C PRO A 151 -4.18 13.09 -6.08
N ALA A 152 -3.92 13.05 -4.77
CA ALA A 152 -3.15 14.08 -4.06
C ALA A 152 -1.72 14.26 -4.61
N TYR A 153 -1.12 13.21 -5.22
CA TYR A 153 0.19 13.31 -5.86
C TYR A 153 0.20 14.24 -7.09
N LEU A 154 -0.94 14.45 -7.74
CA LEU A 154 -1.03 15.40 -8.86
C LEU A 154 -0.74 16.83 -8.43
N LYS A 155 -0.95 17.17 -7.16
CA LYS A 155 -0.63 18.48 -6.57
C LYS A 155 0.87 18.80 -6.53
N ILE A 156 1.73 17.79 -6.68
CA ILE A 156 3.20 17.98 -6.73
C ILE A 156 3.59 18.86 -7.93
N ALA A 157 2.90 18.70 -9.07
CA ALA A 157 3.14 19.53 -10.24
C ALA A 157 2.89 21.03 -9.99
N GLU A 158 1.90 21.37 -9.15
CA GLU A 158 1.61 22.77 -8.76
C GLU A 158 2.69 23.35 -7.85
N ILE A 159 3.26 22.53 -6.96
CA ILE A 159 4.40 22.96 -6.12
C ILE A 159 5.64 23.22 -6.98
N ARG A 160 5.86 22.42 -8.02
CA ARG A 160 6.94 22.63 -8.96
C ARG A 160 6.81 23.96 -9.72
N GLU A 161 5.60 24.41 -10.03
CA GLU A 161 5.38 25.73 -10.64
C GLU A 161 5.80 26.89 -9.73
N LEU A 162 5.71 26.70 -8.41
CA LEU A 162 6.20 27.69 -7.44
C LEU A 162 7.73 27.65 -7.29
N LEU A 163 8.37 26.55 -7.66
CA LEU A 163 9.82 26.28 -7.51
C LEU A 163 10.41 25.75 -8.82
N PRO A 164 10.38 26.51 -9.93
CA PRO A 164 10.72 26.01 -11.27
C PRO A 164 12.18 25.55 -11.41
N GLU A 165 13.10 26.18 -10.67
CA GLU A 165 14.52 25.87 -10.72
C GLU A 165 14.95 24.70 -9.82
N VAL A 166 14.07 24.28 -8.90
CA VAL A 166 14.38 23.22 -7.94
C VAL A 166 14.26 21.85 -8.62
N PRO A 167 15.33 21.02 -8.58
CA PRO A 167 15.28 19.71 -9.21
C PRO A 167 14.40 18.73 -8.44
N VAL A 168 13.81 17.78 -9.16
CA VAL A 168 12.95 16.73 -8.60
C VAL A 168 13.62 15.38 -8.72
N LEU A 169 13.76 14.70 -7.58
CA LEU A 169 14.13 13.28 -7.52
C LEU A 169 12.88 12.44 -7.26
N ALA A 170 12.45 11.69 -8.25
CA ALA A 170 11.37 10.72 -8.11
C ALA A 170 11.96 9.33 -7.85
N LEU A 171 11.42 8.62 -6.87
CA LEU A 171 11.88 7.28 -6.48
C LEU A 171 10.71 6.31 -6.42
N THR A 172 10.91 5.13 -6.99
CA THR A 172 9.94 4.02 -6.85
C THR A 172 10.63 2.67 -6.96
N ALA A 173 10.00 1.65 -6.35
CA ALA A 173 10.45 0.25 -6.45
C ALA A 173 9.70 -0.55 -7.51
N THR A 174 8.57 -0.04 -8.01
CA THR A 174 7.66 -0.79 -8.88
C THR A 174 7.08 0.15 -9.94
N ALA A 175 7.61 0.11 -11.14
CA ALA A 175 7.08 0.89 -12.26
C ALA A 175 7.28 0.14 -13.58
N THR A 176 6.18 -0.05 -14.33
CA THR A 176 6.23 -0.51 -15.71
C THR A 176 6.73 0.61 -16.62
N PRO A 177 7.13 0.34 -17.87
CA PRO A 177 7.57 1.38 -18.81
C PRO A 177 6.56 2.52 -19.00
N GLU A 178 5.27 2.20 -19.01
CA GLU A 178 4.19 3.19 -19.13
C GLU A 178 4.13 4.10 -17.89
N VAL A 179 4.27 3.52 -16.70
CA VAL A 179 4.32 4.27 -15.43
C VAL A 179 5.54 5.20 -15.38
N VAL A 180 6.70 4.73 -15.86
CA VAL A 180 7.93 5.53 -15.94
C VAL A 180 7.73 6.79 -16.79
N THR A 181 7.09 6.63 -17.95
CA THR A 181 6.81 7.75 -18.85
C THR A 181 5.81 8.73 -18.22
N ASP A 182 4.75 8.21 -17.61
CA ASP A 182 3.71 9.03 -16.98
C ASP A 182 4.24 9.81 -15.74
N ILE A 183 5.10 9.19 -14.92
CA ILE A 183 5.75 9.87 -13.79
C ILE A 183 6.51 11.12 -14.26
N GLN A 184 7.36 10.99 -15.27
CA GLN A 184 8.14 12.11 -15.79
C GLN A 184 7.24 13.21 -16.35
N ALA A 185 6.22 12.84 -17.12
CA ALA A 185 5.25 13.78 -17.67
C ALA A 185 4.46 14.51 -16.58
N ARG A 186 3.93 13.78 -15.57
CA ARG A 186 3.14 14.35 -14.48
C ARG A 186 3.97 15.23 -13.54
N LEU A 187 5.22 14.89 -13.30
CA LEU A 187 6.16 15.70 -12.53
C LEU A 187 6.80 16.82 -13.36
N LYS A 188 6.43 16.98 -14.62
CA LYS A 188 6.96 18.01 -15.54
C LYS A 188 8.49 18.02 -15.57
N PHE A 189 9.13 16.87 -15.77
CA PHE A 189 10.56 16.78 -15.91
C PHE A 189 11.02 17.65 -17.09
N ARG A 190 12.09 18.41 -16.90
CA ARG A 190 12.66 19.28 -17.95
C ARG A 190 13.24 18.45 -19.10
N GLU A 191 13.86 17.32 -18.75
CA GLU A 191 14.39 16.33 -19.68
C GLU A 191 14.13 14.93 -19.16
N GLY A 192 14.00 13.95 -20.06
CA GLY A 192 13.87 12.55 -19.68
C GLY A 192 15.19 12.04 -19.09
N ASN A 193 15.17 11.62 -17.82
CA ASN A 193 16.36 11.15 -17.11
C ASN A 193 16.00 10.05 -16.12
N VAL A 194 16.31 8.81 -16.47
CA VAL A 194 15.90 7.60 -15.74
C VAL A 194 17.10 6.72 -15.46
N PHE A 195 17.31 6.44 -14.20
CA PHE A 195 18.26 5.44 -13.71
C PHE A 195 17.50 4.19 -13.30
N ARG A 196 17.86 3.06 -13.88
CA ARG A 196 17.15 1.79 -13.63
C ARG A 196 18.11 0.77 -13.05
N MET A 197 17.91 0.44 -11.80
CA MET A 197 18.51 -0.71 -11.15
C MET A 197 17.77 -1.98 -11.57
N SER A 198 18.48 -3.09 -11.70
CA SER A 198 17.79 -4.36 -11.92
C SER A 198 16.87 -4.70 -10.75
N PHE A 199 15.67 -5.16 -11.06
CA PHE A 199 14.72 -5.67 -10.06
C PHE A 199 15.05 -7.10 -9.62
N GLU A 200 16.10 -7.70 -10.16
CA GLU A 200 16.51 -9.05 -9.79
C GLU A 200 16.92 -9.15 -8.31
N ARG A 201 16.35 -10.11 -7.62
CA ARG A 201 16.66 -10.43 -6.22
C ARG A 201 17.31 -11.80 -6.15
N LYS A 202 18.66 -11.83 -6.23
CA LYS A 202 19.44 -13.08 -6.28
C LYS A 202 19.30 -13.96 -5.04
N ASN A 203 18.98 -13.37 -3.90
CA ASN A 203 18.79 -14.06 -2.62
C ASN A 203 17.32 -14.45 -2.33
N LEU A 204 16.37 -14.07 -3.20
CA LEU A 204 14.93 -14.29 -2.98
C LEU A 204 14.40 -15.34 -3.97
N ALA A 205 14.00 -16.49 -3.43
CA ALA A 205 13.36 -17.54 -4.22
C ALA A 205 11.85 -17.30 -4.31
N TYR A 206 11.36 -17.05 -5.52
CA TYR A 206 9.93 -16.95 -5.81
C TYR A 206 9.37 -18.35 -6.08
N ILE A 207 8.34 -18.76 -5.35
CA ILE A 207 7.79 -20.12 -5.40
C ILE A 207 6.27 -20.06 -5.50
N VAL A 208 5.70 -20.80 -6.42
CA VAL A 208 4.25 -21.04 -6.49
C VAL A 208 4.01 -22.51 -6.14
N ARG A 209 3.24 -22.75 -5.08
CA ARG A 209 2.84 -24.09 -4.67
C ARG A 209 1.35 -24.30 -4.90
N LYS A 210 1.02 -25.25 -5.77
CA LYS A 210 -0.36 -25.66 -6.00
C LYS A 210 -0.80 -26.59 -4.88
N THR A 211 -1.92 -26.26 -4.23
CA THR A 211 -2.45 -27.04 -3.13
C THR A 211 -3.95 -26.83 -2.97
N ASP A 212 -4.67 -27.88 -2.64
CA ASP A 212 -6.09 -27.78 -2.28
C ASP A 212 -6.27 -27.48 -0.77
N ASN A 213 -5.25 -27.73 0.05
CA ASN A 213 -5.25 -27.46 1.48
C ASN A 213 -4.15 -26.45 1.88
N LYS A 214 -4.45 -25.17 1.71
CA LYS A 214 -3.51 -24.08 2.02
C LYS A 214 -3.08 -24.05 3.49
N THR A 215 -3.95 -24.44 4.40
CA THR A 215 -3.64 -24.45 5.84
C THR A 215 -2.59 -25.48 6.19
N LYS A 216 -2.75 -26.72 5.69
CA LYS A 216 -1.76 -27.78 5.90
C LYS A 216 -0.40 -27.40 5.30
N GLU A 217 -0.42 -26.83 4.11
CA GLU A 217 0.80 -26.41 3.40
C GLU A 217 1.50 -25.25 4.12
N LEU A 218 0.72 -24.28 4.65
CA LEU A 218 1.23 -23.18 5.47
C LEU A 218 2.01 -23.70 6.68
N LEU A 219 1.42 -24.59 7.46
CA LEU A 219 2.05 -25.17 8.65
C LEU A 219 3.32 -25.94 8.30
N TYR A 220 3.26 -26.75 7.24
CA TYR A 220 4.41 -27.50 6.73
C TYR A 220 5.61 -26.58 6.38
N ILE A 221 5.33 -25.46 5.69
CA ILE A 221 6.37 -24.50 5.31
C ILE A 221 6.95 -23.81 6.55
N LEU A 222 6.10 -23.34 7.46
CA LEU A 222 6.55 -22.62 8.66
C LEU A 222 7.32 -23.50 9.66
N GLN A 223 7.06 -24.80 9.68
CA GLN A 223 7.84 -25.77 10.47
C GLN A 223 9.25 -25.99 9.93
N ARG A 224 9.43 -25.86 8.60
CA ARG A 224 10.72 -26.13 7.94
C ARG A 224 11.59 -24.87 7.79
N ILE A 225 11.00 -23.72 7.60
CA ILE A 225 11.72 -22.46 7.44
C ILE A 225 11.64 -21.70 8.76
N SER A 226 12.75 -21.63 9.47
CA SER A 226 12.89 -20.82 10.70
C SER A 226 13.03 -19.32 10.39
N GLY A 227 12.90 -18.48 11.43
CA GLY A 227 13.04 -17.03 11.31
C GLY A 227 11.72 -16.28 11.12
N SER A 228 11.83 -14.96 11.01
CA SER A 228 10.67 -14.06 10.87
C SER A 228 9.89 -14.31 9.58
N ALA A 229 8.57 -14.25 9.69
CA ALA A 229 7.65 -14.48 8.56
C ALA A 229 6.55 -13.42 8.46
N ILE A 230 6.09 -13.16 7.24
CA ILE A 230 4.88 -12.39 6.96
C ILE A 230 3.93 -13.26 6.15
N ILE A 231 2.66 -13.29 6.56
CA ILE A 231 1.61 -14.00 5.83
C ILE A 231 0.58 -12.98 5.36
N TYR A 232 0.38 -12.90 4.06
CA TYR A 232 -0.61 -12.01 3.47
C TYR A 232 -1.94 -12.72 3.23
N VAL A 233 -2.99 -12.10 3.73
CA VAL A 233 -4.40 -12.45 3.47
C VAL A 233 -5.18 -11.18 3.14
N ARG A 234 -6.29 -11.29 2.43
CA ARG A 234 -7.06 -10.09 2.03
C ARG A 234 -8.10 -9.64 3.04
N ASN A 235 -8.60 -10.55 3.87
CA ASN A 235 -9.72 -10.28 4.76
C ASN A 235 -9.23 -10.02 6.19
N ARG A 236 -9.72 -8.92 6.81
CA ARG A 236 -9.42 -8.58 8.22
C ARG A 236 -9.79 -9.71 9.19
N ARG A 237 -10.91 -10.38 8.97
CA ARG A 237 -11.34 -11.52 9.78
C ARG A 237 -10.35 -12.69 9.65
N ARG A 238 -9.94 -12.99 8.44
CA ARG A 238 -8.99 -14.08 8.16
C ARG A 238 -7.62 -13.85 8.79
N THR A 239 -7.19 -12.59 9.00
CA THR A 239 -5.94 -12.32 9.74
C THR A 239 -5.99 -12.89 11.14
N LYS A 240 -7.12 -12.72 11.85
CA LYS A 240 -7.31 -13.26 13.21
C LYS A 240 -7.39 -14.79 13.20
N GLU A 241 -8.21 -15.37 12.30
CA GLU A 241 -8.41 -16.82 12.20
C GLU A 241 -7.08 -17.56 11.97
N ILE A 242 -6.24 -17.06 11.06
CA ILE A 242 -4.92 -17.66 10.79
C ILE A 242 -3.96 -17.46 11.98
N THR A 243 -4.01 -16.30 12.63
CA THR A 243 -3.19 -16.06 13.83
C THR A 243 -3.54 -17.02 14.96
N GLU A 244 -4.81 -17.22 15.25
CA GLU A 244 -5.29 -18.16 16.27
C GLU A 244 -4.88 -19.60 15.92
N LEU A 245 -5.00 -19.99 14.66
CA LEU A 245 -4.54 -21.29 14.19
C LEU A 245 -3.04 -21.50 14.45
N LEU A 246 -2.20 -20.51 14.08
CA LEU A 246 -0.76 -20.59 14.29
C LEU A 246 -0.39 -20.67 15.77
N MET A 247 -1.06 -19.90 16.62
CA MET A 247 -0.85 -19.92 18.07
C MET A 247 -1.23 -21.27 18.67
N ASN A 248 -2.30 -21.90 18.21
CA ASN A 248 -2.69 -23.25 18.64
C ASN A 248 -1.68 -24.32 18.23
N GLU A 249 -0.95 -24.11 17.13
CA GLU A 249 0.15 -24.98 16.67
C GLU A 249 1.52 -24.61 17.31
N GLY A 250 1.52 -23.73 18.33
CA GLY A 250 2.73 -23.34 19.06
C GLY A 250 3.62 -22.33 18.32
N ILE A 251 3.15 -21.71 17.25
CA ILE A 251 3.87 -20.68 16.50
C ILE A 251 3.45 -19.30 17.00
N THR A 252 4.41 -18.51 17.53
CA THR A 252 4.11 -17.15 17.99
C THR A 252 3.72 -16.26 16.81
N ALA A 253 2.49 -15.75 16.84
CA ALA A 253 1.93 -14.96 15.76
C ALA A 253 1.13 -13.76 16.28
N ASP A 254 1.06 -12.70 15.49
CA ASP A 254 0.17 -11.56 15.69
C ASP A 254 -0.47 -11.15 14.35
N PHE A 255 -1.50 -10.32 14.40
CA PHE A 255 -2.17 -9.89 13.18
C PHE A 255 -2.19 -8.37 13.01
N TYR A 256 -2.23 -7.94 11.73
CA TYR A 256 -2.19 -6.53 11.37
C TYR A 256 -3.15 -6.21 10.21
N HIS A 257 -4.01 -5.19 10.38
CA HIS A 257 -4.87 -4.68 9.33
C HIS A 257 -5.23 -3.20 9.56
N ALA A 258 -5.72 -2.51 8.54
CA ALA A 258 -6.02 -1.08 8.58
C ALA A 258 -7.01 -0.69 9.70
N GLY A 259 -7.98 -1.56 10.04
CA GLY A 259 -9.01 -1.31 11.06
C GLY A 259 -8.55 -1.42 12.52
N LEU A 260 -7.25 -1.61 12.81
CA LEU A 260 -6.71 -1.55 14.17
C LEU A 260 -6.41 -0.10 14.55
N ASP A 261 -6.54 0.21 15.85
CA ASP A 261 -6.09 1.49 16.41
C ASP A 261 -4.58 1.68 16.23
N ASN A 262 -4.14 2.92 16.03
CA ASN A 262 -2.73 3.21 15.73
C ASN A 262 -1.78 2.74 16.85
N ALA A 263 -2.17 2.89 18.12
CA ALA A 263 -1.38 2.39 19.26
C ALA A 263 -1.21 0.85 19.22
N VAL A 264 -2.26 0.12 18.84
CA VAL A 264 -2.24 -1.33 18.70
C VAL A 264 -1.36 -1.74 17.50
N LYS A 265 -1.46 -1.01 16.38
CA LYS A 265 -0.60 -1.22 15.20
C LYS A 265 0.88 -1.08 15.57
N ASP A 266 1.24 0.01 16.26
CA ASP A 266 2.61 0.29 16.68
C ASP A 266 3.14 -0.77 17.65
N LEU A 267 2.31 -1.21 18.60
CA LEU A 267 2.70 -2.26 19.57
C LEU A 267 2.99 -3.59 18.87
N ARG A 268 2.09 -4.05 18.00
CA ARG A 268 2.23 -5.33 17.30
C ARG A 268 3.41 -5.32 16.34
N GLN A 269 3.61 -4.22 15.61
CA GLN A 269 4.76 -4.03 14.76
C GLN A 269 6.08 -4.11 15.54
N LYS A 270 6.17 -3.44 16.71
CA LYS A 270 7.35 -3.48 17.57
C LYS A 270 7.64 -4.89 18.09
N ARG A 271 6.63 -5.62 18.55
CA ARG A 271 6.77 -7.00 19.02
C ARG A 271 7.30 -7.93 17.93
N TRP A 272 6.83 -7.74 16.69
CA TRP A 272 7.33 -8.51 15.55
C TRP A 272 8.75 -8.06 15.14
N GLN A 273 9.04 -6.77 15.15
CA GLN A 273 10.39 -6.24 14.86
C GLN A 273 11.43 -6.72 15.89
N SER A 274 11.08 -6.78 17.18
CA SER A 274 11.96 -7.28 18.25
C SER A 274 12.17 -8.80 18.23
N GLY A 275 11.36 -9.54 17.46
CA GLY A 275 11.40 -11.01 17.42
C GLY A 275 10.59 -11.70 18.54
N GLU A 276 9.89 -10.96 19.40
CA GLU A 276 8.95 -11.51 20.38
C GLU A 276 7.83 -12.32 19.69
N VAL A 277 7.41 -11.84 18.52
CA VAL A 277 6.46 -12.52 17.65
C VAL A 277 7.18 -12.90 16.36
N ARG A 278 7.13 -14.18 16.00
CA ARG A 278 7.77 -14.72 14.79
C ARG A 278 7.01 -14.39 13.52
N VAL A 279 5.69 -14.54 13.53
CA VAL A 279 4.84 -14.45 12.33
C VAL A 279 3.89 -13.28 12.42
N MET A 280 3.89 -12.42 11.40
CA MET A 280 2.87 -11.39 11.25
C MET A 280 1.87 -11.80 10.16
N VAL A 281 0.61 -12.00 10.55
CA VAL A 281 -0.49 -12.27 9.61
C VAL A 281 -1.18 -10.96 9.27
N ALA A 282 -1.16 -10.55 8.02
CA ALA A 282 -1.56 -9.20 7.67
C ALA A 282 -2.36 -9.09 6.37
N THR A 283 -3.11 -7.99 6.25
CA THR A 283 -3.55 -7.49 4.96
C THR A 283 -2.46 -6.61 4.33
N ASN A 284 -2.66 -6.14 3.10
CA ASN A 284 -1.78 -5.18 2.43
C ASN A 284 -1.50 -3.88 3.24
N ALA A 285 -2.28 -3.62 4.30
CA ALA A 285 -2.02 -2.52 5.24
C ALA A 285 -0.69 -2.68 6.02
N PHE A 286 -0.21 -3.92 6.19
CA PHE A 286 1.13 -4.21 6.70
C PHE A 286 2.11 -4.21 5.53
N GLY A 287 2.44 -3.02 5.11
CA GLY A 287 3.10 -2.85 3.82
C GLY A 287 4.21 -1.81 3.87
N MET A 288 4.01 -0.72 3.13
CA MET A 288 5.00 0.34 2.96
C MET A 288 5.53 0.83 4.33
N GLY A 289 6.82 1.09 4.42
CA GLY A 289 7.47 1.58 5.65
C GLY A 289 7.90 0.52 6.65
N ILE A 290 7.68 -0.77 6.40
CA ILE A 290 8.19 -1.84 7.25
C ILE A 290 9.61 -2.17 6.84
N ASP A 291 10.53 -1.97 7.78
CA ASP A 291 11.94 -2.29 7.60
C ASP A 291 12.41 -3.27 8.68
N LYS A 292 12.36 -4.56 8.35
CA LYS A 292 12.95 -5.66 9.13
C LYS A 292 13.81 -6.46 8.14
N PRO A 293 15.14 -6.46 8.30
CA PRO A 293 16.05 -7.05 7.32
C PRO A 293 15.98 -8.57 7.24
N ASP A 294 15.75 -9.24 8.37
CA ASP A 294 15.85 -10.69 8.60
C ASP A 294 14.55 -11.47 8.37
N VAL A 295 13.65 -10.97 7.53
CA VAL A 295 12.44 -11.73 7.15
C VAL A 295 12.85 -12.89 6.24
N ARG A 296 12.63 -14.12 6.69
CA ARG A 296 13.02 -15.32 5.91
C ARG A 296 11.97 -15.77 4.91
N ILE A 297 10.70 -15.50 5.19
CA ILE A 297 9.63 -15.90 4.29
C ILE A 297 8.49 -14.87 4.26
N VAL A 298 8.02 -14.58 3.05
CA VAL A 298 6.75 -13.91 2.79
C VAL A 298 5.84 -14.91 2.09
N LEU A 299 4.66 -15.16 2.67
CA LEU A 299 3.73 -16.16 2.19
C LEU A 299 2.39 -15.52 1.86
N HIS A 300 1.86 -15.82 0.68
CA HIS A 300 0.55 -15.35 0.23
C HIS A 300 -0.46 -16.50 0.26
N LEU A 301 -1.44 -16.41 1.15
CA LEU A 301 -2.58 -17.32 1.19
C LEU A 301 -3.67 -16.91 0.20
N ASP A 302 -3.78 -15.61 -0.07
CA ASP A 302 -4.67 -15.04 -1.08
C ASP A 302 -3.82 -14.33 -2.13
N LEU A 303 -4.16 -14.50 -3.41
CA LEU A 303 -3.42 -13.86 -4.49
C LEU A 303 -3.54 -12.33 -4.42
N PRO A 304 -2.44 -11.59 -4.60
CA PRO A 304 -2.46 -10.16 -4.87
C PRO A 304 -3.23 -9.83 -6.17
N ASP A 305 -3.64 -8.59 -6.33
CA ASP A 305 -4.39 -8.15 -7.52
C ASP A 305 -3.47 -7.84 -8.71
N SER A 306 -2.17 -7.81 -8.49
CA SER A 306 -1.21 -7.46 -9.53
C SER A 306 0.20 -7.99 -9.21
N PRO A 307 1.04 -8.17 -10.24
CA PRO A 307 2.45 -8.50 -10.05
C PRO A 307 3.22 -7.40 -9.29
N GLU A 308 2.84 -6.12 -9.41
CA GLU A 308 3.47 -5.01 -8.67
C GLU A 308 3.22 -5.13 -7.16
N ALA A 309 1.96 -5.39 -6.76
CA ALA A 309 1.62 -5.60 -5.37
C ALA A 309 2.35 -6.84 -4.81
N TYR A 310 2.36 -7.94 -5.58
CA TYR A 310 3.12 -9.13 -5.20
C TYR A 310 4.61 -8.84 -5.03
N PHE A 311 5.23 -8.16 -5.99
CA PHE A 311 6.65 -7.86 -5.95
C PHE A 311 7.03 -6.97 -4.76
N GLN A 312 6.19 -5.98 -4.44
CA GLN A 312 6.40 -5.11 -3.30
C GLN A 312 6.26 -5.85 -1.96
N GLU A 313 5.26 -6.73 -1.83
CA GLU A 313 5.02 -7.54 -0.64
C GLU A 313 6.10 -8.61 -0.48
N ALA A 314 6.42 -9.37 -1.52
CA ALA A 314 7.47 -10.38 -1.57
C ALA A 314 8.86 -9.78 -1.29
N GLY A 315 9.13 -8.58 -1.80
CA GLY A 315 10.39 -7.86 -1.63
C GLY A 315 10.75 -7.49 -0.19
N ARG A 316 9.86 -7.75 0.78
CA ARG A 316 10.15 -7.59 2.22
C ARG A 316 11.06 -8.67 2.76
N ALA A 317 11.10 -9.84 2.11
CA ALA A 317 11.97 -10.93 2.51
C ALA A 317 13.42 -10.70 2.08
N GLY A 318 14.37 -11.10 2.93
CA GLY A 318 15.79 -11.15 2.63
C GLY A 318 16.44 -9.79 2.32
N ARG A 319 16.09 -8.73 3.04
CA ARG A 319 16.72 -7.42 2.87
C ARG A 319 18.16 -7.36 3.37
N ASP A 320 18.53 -8.29 4.24
CA ASP A 320 19.90 -8.50 4.73
C ASP A 320 20.83 -9.17 3.71
N GLY A 321 20.29 -9.60 2.57
CA GLY A 321 21.05 -10.33 1.54
C GLY A 321 21.06 -11.84 1.73
N GLU A 322 20.61 -12.35 2.88
CA GLU A 322 20.52 -13.77 3.15
C GLU A 322 19.35 -14.41 2.40
N LYS A 323 19.47 -15.72 2.16
CA LYS A 323 18.45 -16.50 1.43
C LYS A 323 17.09 -16.37 2.06
N ALA A 324 16.09 -16.03 1.25
CA ALA A 324 14.72 -15.88 1.66
C ALA A 324 13.75 -16.39 0.61
N TYR A 325 12.49 -16.55 0.99
CA TYR A 325 11.46 -17.17 0.17
C TYR A 325 10.22 -16.30 0.06
N ALA A 326 9.69 -16.18 -1.14
CA ALA A 326 8.38 -15.60 -1.43
C ALA A 326 7.48 -16.70 -2.00
N VAL A 327 6.53 -17.17 -1.18
CA VAL A 327 5.70 -18.33 -1.53
C VAL A 327 4.26 -17.90 -1.75
N ILE A 328 3.70 -18.30 -2.88
CA ILE A 328 2.26 -18.21 -3.15
C ILE A 328 1.67 -19.60 -3.00
N LEU A 329 0.62 -19.74 -2.18
CA LEU A 329 -0.21 -20.94 -2.16
C LEU A 329 -1.39 -20.74 -3.10
N TYR A 330 -1.40 -21.49 -4.19
CA TYR A 330 -2.40 -21.38 -5.24
C TYR A 330 -3.33 -22.58 -5.25
N SER A 331 -4.63 -22.33 -5.35
CA SER A 331 -5.66 -23.32 -5.56
C SER A 331 -6.53 -22.95 -6.77
N LYS A 332 -7.22 -23.92 -7.36
CA LYS A 332 -8.12 -23.67 -8.50
C LYS A 332 -9.21 -22.65 -8.20
N SER A 333 -9.68 -22.58 -6.94
CA SER A 333 -10.66 -21.59 -6.49
C SER A 333 -10.16 -20.16 -6.50
N ASP A 334 -8.84 -19.93 -6.47
CA ASP A 334 -8.28 -18.58 -6.50
C ASP A 334 -8.55 -17.88 -7.84
N LYS A 335 -8.56 -18.62 -8.95
CA LYS A 335 -8.92 -18.06 -10.27
C LYS A 335 -10.33 -17.47 -10.25
N THR A 336 -11.31 -18.22 -9.78
CA THR A 336 -12.69 -17.74 -9.65
C THR A 336 -12.80 -16.52 -8.74
N THR A 337 -12.03 -16.53 -7.64
CA THR A 337 -11.95 -15.41 -6.70
C THR A 337 -11.35 -14.16 -7.36
N LEU A 338 -10.29 -14.28 -8.17
CA LEU A 338 -9.71 -13.16 -8.91
C LEU A 338 -10.71 -12.54 -9.89
N HIS A 339 -11.41 -13.36 -10.68
CA HIS A 339 -12.42 -12.87 -11.62
C HIS A 339 -13.60 -12.18 -10.91
N LYS A 340 -14.03 -12.75 -9.77
CA LYS A 340 -15.06 -12.11 -8.95
C LYS A 340 -14.63 -10.72 -8.47
N ARG A 341 -13.36 -10.53 -8.11
CA ARG A 341 -12.85 -9.22 -7.69
C ARG A 341 -12.98 -8.15 -8.78
N VAL A 342 -12.82 -8.51 -10.05
CA VAL A 342 -13.05 -7.58 -11.16
C VAL A 342 -14.50 -7.07 -11.15
N VAL A 343 -15.46 -7.99 -11.04
CA VAL A 343 -16.88 -7.66 -11.01
C VAL A 343 -17.26 -6.85 -9.75
N ASP A 344 -16.71 -7.22 -8.61
CA ASP A 344 -16.94 -6.53 -7.33
C ASP A 344 -16.32 -5.11 -7.31
N THR A 345 -15.16 -4.91 -7.96
CA THR A 345 -14.46 -3.61 -8.02
C THR A 345 -15.03 -2.69 -9.09
N PHE A 346 -15.47 -3.26 -10.19
CA PHE A 346 -16.08 -2.55 -11.33
C PHE A 346 -17.45 -3.15 -11.66
N PRO A 347 -18.46 -2.94 -10.78
CA PRO A 347 -19.82 -3.35 -11.07
C PRO A 347 -20.33 -2.64 -12.32
N ASP A 348 -21.30 -3.21 -13.02
CA ASP A 348 -21.83 -2.65 -14.25
C ASP A 348 -22.36 -1.23 -14.05
N LYS A 349 -22.28 -0.40 -15.09
CA LYS A 349 -22.70 1.01 -15.02
C LYS A 349 -24.15 1.14 -14.56
N GLU A 350 -25.04 0.26 -15.01
CA GLU A 350 -26.43 0.23 -14.55
C GLU A 350 -26.53 0.02 -13.04
N TYR A 351 -25.72 -0.89 -12.49
CA TYR A 351 -25.63 -1.08 -11.04
C TYR A 351 -25.19 0.19 -10.31
N ILE A 352 -24.18 0.89 -10.84
CA ILE A 352 -23.66 2.15 -10.24
C ILE A 352 -24.75 3.24 -10.27
N LEU A 353 -25.47 3.36 -11.37
CA LEU A 353 -26.59 4.29 -11.52
C LEU A 353 -27.70 3.97 -10.55
N ASN A 354 -28.05 2.69 -10.39
CA ASN A 354 -29.07 2.24 -9.43
C ASN A 354 -28.63 2.53 -7.97
N VAL A 355 -27.35 2.35 -7.64
CA VAL A 355 -26.84 2.72 -6.30
C VAL A 355 -26.97 4.22 -6.08
N TYR A 356 -26.65 5.06 -7.07
CA TYR A 356 -26.85 6.51 -6.99
C TYR A 356 -28.31 6.87 -6.78
N GLU A 357 -29.24 6.28 -7.49
CA GLU A 357 -30.69 6.53 -7.36
C GLU A 357 -31.21 6.09 -6.00
N HIS A 358 -30.81 4.90 -5.55
CA HIS A 358 -31.21 4.40 -4.24
C HIS A 358 -30.64 5.23 -3.06
N LEU A 359 -29.50 5.88 -3.23
CA LEU A 359 -29.01 6.86 -2.25
C LEU A 359 -29.96 8.05 -2.12
N GLN A 360 -30.53 8.53 -3.24
CA GLN A 360 -31.48 9.62 -3.21
C GLN A 360 -32.78 9.22 -2.47
N TYR A 361 -33.23 7.99 -2.70
CA TYR A 361 -34.38 7.44 -1.96
C TYR A 361 -34.05 7.19 -0.48
N TYR A 362 -32.85 6.76 -0.19
CA TYR A 362 -32.40 6.52 1.20
C TYR A 362 -32.45 7.80 2.03
N TYR A 363 -32.02 8.92 1.44
CA TYR A 363 -31.98 10.24 2.09
C TYR A 363 -33.20 11.11 1.80
N GLN A 364 -34.21 10.60 1.05
CA GLN A 364 -35.42 11.34 0.66
C GLN A 364 -35.10 12.72 0.04
N MET A 365 -34.12 12.74 -0.88
CA MET A 365 -33.63 13.95 -1.52
C MET A 365 -34.47 14.30 -2.75
N ALA A 366 -34.95 15.53 -2.87
CA ALA A 366 -35.67 16.00 -4.04
C ALA A 366 -34.73 16.32 -5.22
N MET A 367 -35.28 16.39 -6.45
CA MET A 367 -34.53 16.82 -7.63
C MET A 367 -34.07 18.27 -7.48
N GLY A 368 -32.82 18.55 -7.85
CA GLY A 368 -32.20 19.86 -7.69
C GLY A 368 -31.69 20.17 -6.29
N ASP A 369 -31.95 19.30 -5.32
CA ASP A 369 -31.42 19.43 -3.96
C ASP A 369 -30.11 18.65 -3.82
N GLY A 370 -29.46 18.84 -2.69
CA GLY A 370 -28.33 17.98 -2.26
C GLY A 370 -26.96 18.63 -2.34
N PHE A 371 -26.75 19.68 -3.11
CA PHE A 371 -25.43 20.33 -3.20
C PHE A 371 -24.89 20.68 -1.81
N GLN A 372 -23.66 20.24 -1.53
CA GLN A 372 -22.96 20.34 -0.23
C GLN A 372 -23.71 19.71 0.96
N CYS A 373 -24.70 18.85 0.70
CA CYS A 373 -25.43 18.17 1.74
C CYS A 373 -24.60 17.01 2.28
N ILE A 374 -24.38 16.98 3.59
CA ILE A 374 -23.63 15.93 4.29
C ILE A 374 -24.61 14.99 4.94
N ARG A 375 -24.41 13.68 4.73
CA ARG A 375 -25.23 12.63 5.30
C ARG A 375 -24.36 11.51 5.89
N GLU A 376 -24.70 11.08 7.10
CA GLU A 376 -24.13 9.84 7.65
C GLU A 376 -24.57 8.66 6.79
N PHE A 377 -23.66 7.75 6.52
CA PHE A 377 -23.91 6.59 5.69
C PHE A 377 -23.62 5.29 6.44
N ASN A 378 -24.62 4.45 6.54
CA ASN A 378 -24.48 3.09 7.06
C ASN A 378 -24.58 2.11 5.89
N LEU A 379 -23.42 1.61 5.45
CA LEU A 379 -23.33 0.68 4.33
C LEU A 379 -24.14 -0.59 4.55
N GLU A 380 -24.11 -1.16 5.76
CA GLU A 380 -24.82 -2.42 6.06
C GLU A 380 -26.35 -2.21 6.04
N GLU A 381 -26.83 -1.10 6.61
CA GLU A 381 -28.25 -0.73 6.61
C GLU A 381 -28.74 -0.46 5.18
N PHE A 382 -27.98 0.32 4.40
CA PHE A 382 -28.28 0.59 3.00
C PHE A 382 -28.37 -0.70 2.18
N CYS A 383 -27.37 -1.58 2.32
CA CYS A 383 -27.36 -2.87 1.62
C CYS A 383 -28.54 -3.76 2.02
N ARG A 384 -28.94 -3.77 3.29
CA ARG A 384 -30.09 -4.54 3.77
C ARG A 384 -31.39 -3.98 3.19
N LYS A 385 -31.56 -2.65 3.18
CA LYS A 385 -32.78 -1.99 2.68
C LYS A 385 -33.01 -2.23 1.19
N PHE A 386 -31.93 -2.16 0.39
CA PHE A 386 -32.03 -2.27 -1.07
C PHE A 386 -31.57 -3.64 -1.62
N LYS A 387 -31.29 -4.61 -0.75
CA LYS A 387 -30.85 -5.98 -1.10
C LYS A 387 -29.56 -6.02 -1.93
N TYR A 388 -28.61 -5.20 -1.55
CA TYR A 388 -27.28 -5.14 -2.17
C TYR A 388 -26.22 -5.91 -1.37
N PHE A 389 -25.09 -6.21 -2.04
CA PHE A 389 -23.89 -6.69 -1.37
C PHE A 389 -22.95 -5.50 -1.05
N PRO A 390 -22.30 -5.50 0.14
CA PRO A 390 -21.50 -4.35 0.58
C PRO A 390 -20.34 -3.98 -0.34
N VAL A 391 -19.60 -4.97 -0.86
CA VAL A 391 -18.38 -4.71 -1.65
C VAL A 391 -18.69 -4.00 -2.98
N PRO A 392 -19.64 -4.44 -3.81
CA PRO A 392 -20.00 -3.71 -5.02
C PRO A 392 -20.59 -2.32 -4.76
N VAL A 393 -21.33 -2.12 -3.65
CA VAL A 393 -21.83 -0.78 -3.26
C VAL A 393 -20.69 0.15 -2.89
N ASP A 394 -19.74 -0.29 -2.08
CA ASP A 394 -18.55 0.47 -1.72
C ASP A 394 -17.74 0.87 -2.98
N SER A 395 -17.59 -0.06 -3.93
CA SER A 395 -16.95 0.21 -5.21
C SER A 395 -17.72 1.23 -6.06
N ALA A 396 -19.06 1.11 -6.13
CA ALA A 396 -19.91 2.06 -6.83
C ALA A 396 -19.80 3.48 -6.25
N LEU A 397 -19.79 3.62 -4.91
CA LEU A 397 -19.61 4.89 -4.22
C LEU A 397 -18.23 5.51 -4.53
N LYS A 398 -17.17 4.71 -4.56
CA LYS A 398 -15.83 5.16 -4.94
C LYS A 398 -15.76 5.62 -6.40
N ILE A 399 -16.44 4.94 -7.32
CA ILE A 399 -16.54 5.35 -8.72
C ILE A 399 -17.33 6.65 -8.87
N LEU A 400 -18.46 6.80 -8.17
CA LEU A 400 -19.25 8.05 -8.14
C LEU A 400 -18.46 9.23 -7.56
N THR A 401 -17.63 8.98 -6.55
CA THR A 401 -16.71 9.97 -5.96
C THR A 401 -15.70 10.43 -7.01
N GLN A 402 -15.09 9.51 -7.74
CA GLN A 402 -14.11 9.84 -8.79
C GLN A 402 -14.74 10.52 -10.00
N ALA A 403 -16.01 10.23 -10.28
CA ALA A 403 -16.79 10.91 -11.29
C ALA A 403 -17.27 12.31 -10.86
N GLY A 404 -17.07 12.68 -9.56
CA GLY A 404 -17.37 14.01 -9.03
C GLY A 404 -18.85 14.25 -8.75
N TYR A 405 -19.61 13.21 -8.40
CA TYR A 405 -21.03 13.32 -8.01
C TYR A 405 -21.23 13.40 -6.50
N LEU A 406 -20.35 12.76 -5.77
CA LEU A 406 -20.36 12.75 -4.31
C LEU A 406 -18.93 12.60 -3.80
N GLU A 407 -18.73 12.84 -2.53
CA GLU A 407 -17.53 12.50 -1.78
C GLU A 407 -17.91 11.45 -0.74
N TYR A 408 -17.34 10.26 -0.85
CA TYR A 408 -17.55 9.15 0.08
C TYR A 408 -16.30 8.91 0.88
N THR A 409 -16.42 8.97 2.20
CA THR A 409 -15.32 8.68 3.11
C THR A 409 -15.65 7.45 3.93
N ASP A 410 -14.76 6.45 3.87
CA ASP A 410 -14.80 5.25 4.70
C ASP A 410 -13.84 5.34 5.92
N GLU A 411 -13.15 6.47 6.10
CA GLU A 411 -12.19 6.67 7.16
C GLU A 411 -12.86 6.76 8.54
N GLN A 412 -12.50 5.83 9.40
CA GLN A 412 -13.07 5.65 10.74
C GLN A 412 -12.52 6.61 11.80
N ASP A 413 -11.60 7.54 11.47
CA ASP A 413 -10.90 8.38 12.47
C ASP A 413 -10.65 9.82 11.99
N ASN A 414 -11.66 10.43 11.39
CA ASN A 414 -11.58 11.84 10.99
C ASN A 414 -11.82 12.78 12.17
N SER A 415 -10.93 13.75 12.37
CA SER A 415 -11.17 14.88 13.26
C SER A 415 -12.43 15.64 12.83
N SER A 416 -13.19 16.19 13.78
CA SER A 416 -14.34 17.03 13.48
C SER A 416 -13.98 18.17 12.54
N ARG A 417 -14.89 18.53 11.64
CA ARG A 417 -14.67 19.61 10.67
C ARG A 417 -15.83 20.60 10.73
N ILE A 418 -15.53 21.86 10.43
CA ILE A 418 -16.52 22.93 10.38
C ILE A 418 -16.27 23.86 9.19
N LEU A 419 -17.34 24.24 8.52
CA LEU A 419 -17.38 25.28 7.48
C LEU A 419 -18.50 26.26 7.82
N PHE A 420 -18.24 27.56 7.74
CA PHE A 420 -19.30 28.57 7.87
C PHE A 420 -19.99 28.72 6.52
N THR A 421 -21.30 28.52 6.50
CA THR A 421 -22.16 28.65 5.31
C THR A 421 -22.69 30.06 5.12
N ILE A 422 -22.61 30.89 6.16
CA ILE A 422 -22.94 32.31 6.11
C ILE A 422 -21.69 33.16 5.82
N ARG A 423 -21.88 34.38 5.30
CA ARG A 423 -20.79 35.32 5.10
C ARG A 423 -20.32 35.95 6.43
N ARG A 424 -19.09 36.43 6.44
CA ARG A 424 -18.47 37.03 7.64
C ARG A 424 -19.23 38.25 8.18
N ASP A 425 -19.86 39.00 7.29
CA ASP A 425 -20.71 40.15 7.63
C ASP A 425 -22.06 39.76 8.24
N GLU A 426 -22.49 38.50 8.07
CA GLU A 426 -23.74 37.99 8.66
C GLU A 426 -23.58 37.39 10.07
N LEU A 427 -22.38 37.45 10.64
CA LEU A 427 -22.09 36.94 12.00
C LEU A 427 -22.94 37.60 13.11
N TYR A 428 -23.55 38.74 12.85
CA TYR A 428 -24.48 39.39 13.80
C TYR A 428 -25.70 38.51 14.12
N LYS A 429 -26.11 37.64 13.21
CA LYS A 429 -27.21 36.65 13.41
C LYS A 429 -26.95 35.72 14.57
N LEU A 430 -25.72 35.58 15.01
CA LEU A 430 -25.30 34.74 16.12
C LEU A 430 -25.66 35.28 17.51
N ARG A 431 -25.84 36.60 17.65
CA ARG A 431 -26.22 37.22 18.92
C ARG A 431 -27.57 36.72 19.46
N GLU A 432 -28.43 36.23 18.59
CA GLU A 432 -29.72 35.63 18.94
C GLU A 432 -29.64 34.21 19.47
N MET A 433 -28.46 33.58 19.43
CA MET A 433 -28.26 32.15 19.73
C MET A 433 -27.83 31.86 21.17
N GLY A 434 -27.64 32.91 21.98
CA GLY A 434 -27.21 32.77 23.37
C GLY A 434 -25.68 32.89 23.56
N LYS A 435 -25.28 33.25 24.78
CA LYS A 435 -23.87 33.56 25.13
C LYS A 435 -22.91 32.39 24.90
N GLU A 436 -23.36 31.17 25.12
CA GLU A 436 -22.52 29.94 24.94
C GLU A 436 -22.20 29.72 23.48
N ALA A 437 -23.17 29.85 22.57
CA ALA A 437 -22.97 29.72 21.13
C ALA A 437 -22.05 30.80 20.57
N GLU A 438 -22.22 32.05 21.04
CA GLU A 438 -21.36 33.16 20.65
C GLU A 438 -19.90 32.92 21.12
N ALA A 439 -19.70 32.52 22.37
CA ALA A 439 -18.38 32.22 22.90
C ALA A 439 -17.70 31.07 22.14
N LEU A 440 -18.44 30.02 21.78
CA LEU A 440 -17.94 28.89 20.99
C LEU A 440 -17.52 29.36 19.59
N ILE A 441 -18.33 30.11 18.89
CA ILE A 441 -18.03 30.62 17.56
C ILE A 441 -16.82 31.56 17.58
N GLN A 442 -16.75 32.48 18.54
CA GLN A 442 -15.56 33.32 18.70
C GLN A 442 -14.30 32.51 18.95
N SER A 443 -14.39 31.46 19.76
CA SER A 443 -13.29 30.54 20.00
C SER A 443 -12.86 29.80 18.71
N ILE A 444 -13.82 29.37 17.88
CA ILE A 444 -13.56 28.75 16.59
C ILE A 444 -12.86 29.70 15.64
N LEU A 445 -13.40 30.93 15.48
CA LEU A 445 -12.86 31.94 14.58
C LEU A 445 -11.44 32.41 14.97
N ARG A 446 -11.13 32.39 16.26
CA ARG A 446 -9.77 32.71 16.78
C ARG A 446 -8.81 31.56 16.63
N SER A 447 -9.31 30.33 16.66
CA SER A 447 -8.47 29.12 16.69
C SER A 447 -8.23 28.52 15.31
N TYR A 448 -9.17 28.68 14.39
CA TYR A 448 -9.16 28.04 13.09
C TYR A 448 -9.36 29.08 11.99
N THR A 449 -8.51 29.06 10.98
CA THR A 449 -8.59 29.96 9.81
C THR A 449 -9.13 29.20 8.60
N GLY A 450 -9.65 29.96 7.64
CA GLY A 450 -10.20 29.39 6.41
C GLY A 450 -11.61 28.80 6.58
N VAL A 451 -12.21 28.91 7.75
CA VAL A 451 -13.54 28.35 8.08
C VAL A 451 -14.71 28.89 7.25
N PHE A 452 -14.50 29.93 6.45
CA PHE A 452 -15.49 30.50 5.52
C PHE A 452 -15.26 30.08 4.07
N THR A 453 -14.13 29.47 3.77
CA THR A 453 -13.73 29.10 2.39
C THR A 453 -13.63 27.61 2.20
N ASP A 454 -13.28 26.87 3.26
CA ASP A 454 -13.14 25.42 3.24
C ASP A 454 -13.36 24.84 4.64
N TYR A 455 -13.55 23.51 4.73
CA TYR A 455 -13.68 22.80 5.99
C TYR A 455 -12.39 22.90 6.81
N ALA A 456 -12.48 23.49 8.00
CA ALA A 456 -11.40 23.48 8.97
C ALA A 456 -11.56 22.31 9.95
N TYR A 457 -10.48 21.59 10.21
CA TYR A 457 -10.46 20.55 11.25
C TYR A 457 -10.48 21.21 12.63
N ILE A 458 -11.43 20.78 13.48
CA ILE A 458 -11.58 21.29 14.84
C ILE A 458 -11.41 20.16 15.86
N SER A 459 -11.05 20.53 17.09
CA SER A 459 -11.01 19.64 18.24
C SER A 459 -11.99 20.14 19.29
N GLU A 460 -13.05 19.40 19.57
CA GLU A 460 -14.02 19.72 20.62
C GLU A 460 -13.35 19.73 22.00
N GLU A 461 -12.31 18.94 22.22
CA GLU A 461 -11.54 18.94 23.47
C GLU A 461 -10.83 20.29 23.67
N SER A 462 -10.15 20.77 22.63
CA SER A 462 -9.48 22.08 22.67
C SER A 462 -10.47 23.23 22.84
N LEU A 463 -11.63 23.14 22.19
CA LEU A 463 -12.71 24.11 22.33
C LEU A 463 -13.34 24.06 23.73
N ALA A 464 -13.51 22.87 24.33
CA ALA A 464 -14.01 22.70 25.68
C ALA A 464 -13.10 23.40 26.71
N VAL A 465 -11.80 23.21 26.61
CA VAL A 465 -10.82 23.88 27.49
C VAL A 465 -10.89 25.41 27.36
N ARG A 466 -11.11 25.95 26.13
CA ARG A 466 -11.12 27.38 25.89
C ARG A 466 -12.42 28.08 26.23
N THR A 467 -13.53 27.37 26.12
CA THR A 467 -14.87 27.96 26.35
C THR A 467 -15.45 27.62 27.72
N GLY A 468 -14.88 26.63 28.41
CA GLY A 468 -15.42 26.11 29.67
C GLY A 468 -16.68 25.22 29.47
N LEU A 469 -17.04 24.91 28.22
CA LEU A 469 -18.18 24.06 27.88
C LEU A 469 -17.77 22.60 27.89
N THR A 470 -18.71 21.72 28.17
CA THR A 470 -18.51 20.27 27.99
C THR A 470 -18.53 19.91 26.50
N ARG A 471 -17.87 18.80 26.11
CA ARG A 471 -17.90 18.30 24.72
C ARG A 471 -19.33 18.10 24.22
N GLN A 472 -20.24 17.61 25.08
CA GLN A 472 -21.64 17.40 24.71
C GLN A 472 -22.37 18.70 24.43
N GLN A 473 -22.10 19.77 25.19
CA GLN A 473 -22.66 21.11 24.93
C GLN A 473 -22.14 21.66 23.60
N ILE A 474 -20.84 21.55 23.33
CA ILE A 474 -20.24 21.97 22.06
C ILE A 474 -20.88 21.23 20.89
N TYR A 475 -21.00 19.90 20.98
CA TYR A 475 -21.67 19.09 19.97
C TYR A 475 -23.10 19.55 19.71
N ASN A 476 -23.89 19.74 20.75
CA ASN A 476 -25.30 20.16 20.64
C ASN A 476 -25.42 21.56 20.01
N ILE A 477 -24.54 22.49 20.37
CA ILE A 477 -24.52 23.84 19.81
C ILE A 477 -24.16 23.78 18.31
N LEU A 478 -23.11 23.04 17.93
CA LEU A 478 -22.68 22.91 16.54
C LEU A 478 -23.75 22.23 15.67
N VAL A 479 -24.40 21.20 16.17
CA VAL A 479 -25.55 20.55 15.49
C VAL A 479 -26.72 21.53 15.32
N THR A 480 -27.00 22.37 16.33
CA THR A 480 -28.06 23.41 16.23
C THR A 480 -27.71 24.45 15.20
N LEU A 481 -26.45 24.90 15.14
CA LEU A 481 -25.97 25.84 14.15
C LEU A 481 -26.04 25.26 12.73
N THR A 482 -25.75 23.97 12.57
CA THR A 482 -25.89 23.26 11.29
C THR A 482 -27.36 23.22 10.84
N LYS A 483 -28.29 22.89 11.74
CA LYS A 483 -29.74 22.91 11.43
C LYS A 483 -30.23 24.27 10.99
N ARG A 484 -29.60 25.36 11.49
CA ARG A 484 -29.93 26.74 11.12
C ARG A 484 -29.16 27.25 9.90
N ARG A 485 -28.38 26.37 9.25
CA ARG A 485 -27.55 26.69 8.07
C ARG A 485 -26.56 27.86 8.33
N ILE A 486 -26.01 27.93 9.53
CA ILE A 486 -24.99 28.90 9.91
C ILE A 486 -23.60 28.31 9.71
N VAL A 487 -23.45 27.02 10.03
CA VAL A 487 -22.25 26.23 9.81
C VAL A 487 -22.63 24.87 9.26
N ASP A 488 -21.70 24.24 8.57
CA ASP A 488 -21.71 22.82 8.31
C ASP A 488 -20.70 22.15 9.25
N TYR A 489 -21.21 21.43 10.24
CA TYR A 489 -20.39 20.73 11.22
C TYR A 489 -20.43 19.23 11.00
N ILE A 490 -19.28 18.65 10.79
CA ILE A 490 -19.08 17.21 10.66
C ILE A 490 -18.38 16.73 11.94
N PRO A 491 -19.11 16.08 12.86
CA PRO A 491 -18.52 15.60 14.10
C PRO A 491 -17.53 14.44 13.84
N ARG A 492 -16.55 14.31 14.72
CA ARG A 492 -15.72 13.12 14.81
C ARG A 492 -16.60 11.91 15.12
N LYS A 493 -16.91 11.11 14.10
CA LYS A 493 -17.65 9.87 14.25
C LYS A 493 -16.94 8.74 13.54
N LYS A 494 -17.13 7.53 14.06
CA LYS A 494 -16.67 6.27 13.46
C LYS A 494 -17.55 5.79 12.28
N THR A 495 -18.51 6.60 11.85
CA THR A 495 -19.43 6.26 10.75
C THR A 495 -18.99 6.96 9.46
N PRO A 496 -18.94 6.25 8.33
CA PRO A 496 -18.75 6.85 7.01
C PRO A 496 -19.81 7.93 6.73
N TYR A 497 -19.46 8.87 5.87
CA TYR A 497 -20.43 9.87 5.41
C TYR A 497 -20.31 10.12 3.90
N ILE A 498 -21.39 10.65 3.34
CA ILE A 498 -21.48 11.07 1.95
C ILE A 498 -21.74 12.58 1.91
N ILE A 499 -20.94 13.30 1.15
CA ILE A 499 -21.14 14.71 0.80
C ILE A 499 -21.54 14.75 -0.67
N TYR A 500 -22.64 15.39 -0.99
CA TYR A 500 -23.04 15.61 -2.37
C TYR A 500 -22.28 16.81 -2.94
N THR A 501 -21.46 16.57 -3.94
CA THR A 501 -20.68 17.64 -4.61
C THR A 501 -21.48 18.35 -5.69
N ARG A 502 -22.65 17.80 -6.05
CA ARG A 502 -23.59 18.35 -7.03
C ARG A 502 -25.02 18.19 -6.53
N GLU A 503 -25.94 18.95 -7.13
CA GLU A 503 -27.38 18.73 -6.98
C GLU A 503 -27.77 17.34 -7.50
N ARG A 504 -28.88 16.81 -6.97
CA ARG A 504 -29.45 15.56 -7.49
C ARG A 504 -29.80 15.70 -8.96
N LEU A 505 -29.21 14.85 -9.79
CA LEU A 505 -29.47 14.73 -11.22
C LEU A 505 -30.38 13.55 -11.53
N GLU A 506 -31.15 13.65 -12.61
CA GLU A 506 -31.80 12.48 -13.20
C GLU A 506 -30.72 11.53 -13.76
N LEU A 507 -30.98 10.22 -13.72
CA LEU A 507 -30.03 9.19 -14.17
C LEU A 507 -29.54 9.39 -15.61
N ARG A 508 -30.41 9.90 -16.50
CA ARG A 508 -30.06 10.18 -17.91
C ARG A 508 -28.96 11.24 -18.08
N PHE A 509 -28.76 12.10 -17.09
CA PHE A 509 -27.71 13.13 -17.09
C PHE A 509 -26.46 12.72 -16.30
N LEU A 510 -26.50 11.55 -15.67
CA LEU A 510 -25.35 11.04 -14.92
C LEU A 510 -24.41 10.33 -15.87
N HIS A 511 -23.25 10.95 -16.12
CA HIS A 511 -22.23 10.43 -17.03
C HIS A 511 -20.98 10.02 -16.24
N ILE A 512 -20.60 8.76 -16.35
CA ILE A 512 -19.34 8.25 -15.78
C ILE A 512 -18.28 8.28 -16.87
N PRO A 513 -17.24 9.13 -16.76
CA PRO A 513 -16.20 9.25 -17.77
C PRO A 513 -15.47 7.93 -18.02
N ALA A 514 -15.04 7.70 -19.27
CA ALA A 514 -14.27 6.50 -19.63
C ALA A 514 -12.97 6.37 -18.83
N SER A 515 -12.32 7.49 -18.52
CA SER A 515 -11.12 7.54 -17.68
C SER A 515 -11.35 7.08 -16.24
N VAL A 516 -12.59 7.18 -15.73
CA VAL A 516 -12.98 6.73 -14.39
C VAL A 516 -13.39 5.26 -14.36
N TYR A 517 -14.04 4.77 -15.41
CA TYR A 517 -14.59 3.41 -15.42
C TYR A 517 -13.89 2.48 -16.42
N GLU A 518 -14.08 2.67 -17.74
CA GLU A 518 -13.63 1.71 -18.78
C GLU A 518 -12.12 1.52 -18.77
N GLU A 519 -11.37 2.61 -18.78
CA GLU A 519 -9.91 2.55 -18.81
C GLU A 519 -9.33 1.95 -17.53
N ARG A 520 -9.92 2.25 -16.39
CA ARG A 520 -9.49 1.71 -15.10
C ARG A 520 -9.86 0.23 -14.98
N LYS A 521 -11.04 -0.16 -15.43
CA LYS A 521 -11.48 -1.56 -15.48
C LYS A 521 -10.53 -2.38 -16.35
N ALA A 522 -10.25 -1.92 -17.56
CA ALA A 522 -9.35 -2.62 -18.49
C ALA A 522 -7.93 -2.80 -17.90
N ARG A 523 -7.40 -1.76 -17.23
CA ARG A 523 -6.10 -1.84 -16.55
C ARG A 523 -6.12 -2.83 -15.37
N TYR A 524 -7.20 -2.83 -14.59
CA TYR A 524 -7.34 -3.77 -13.48
C TYR A 524 -7.44 -5.21 -13.97
N GLU A 525 -8.24 -5.46 -15.02
CA GLU A 525 -8.35 -6.76 -15.68
C GLU A 525 -7.01 -7.25 -16.23
N ALA A 526 -6.23 -6.37 -16.87
CA ALA A 526 -4.90 -6.71 -17.37
C ALA A 526 -3.94 -7.14 -16.24
N ARG A 527 -3.99 -6.48 -15.08
CA ARG A 527 -3.19 -6.85 -13.89
C ARG A 527 -3.62 -8.19 -13.31
N ILE A 528 -4.91 -8.41 -13.16
CA ILE A 528 -5.47 -9.69 -12.70
C ILE A 528 -5.04 -10.82 -13.63
N LYS A 529 -5.12 -10.60 -14.95
CA LYS A 529 -4.68 -11.56 -15.95
C LYS A 529 -3.18 -11.85 -15.84
N ALA A 530 -2.35 -10.81 -15.69
CA ALA A 530 -0.91 -10.99 -15.52
C ALA A 530 -0.57 -11.78 -14.25
N MET A 531 -1.33 -11.57 -13.15
CA MET A 531 -1.16 -12.34 -11.92
C MET A 531 -1.61 -13.80 -12.10
N GLU A 532 -2.72 -14.05 -12.81
CA GLU A 532 -3.17 -15.40 -13.17
C GLU A 532 -2.12 -16.12 -14.02
N GLU A 533 -1.59 -15.47 -15.06
CA GLU A 533 -0.52 -16.01 -15.89
C GLU A 533 0.72 -16.35 -15.06
N TYR A 534 1.09 -15.47 -14.12
CA TYR A 534 2.24 -15.70 -13.25
C TYR A 534 2.12 -16.98 -12.42
N VAL A 535 0.96 -17.25 -11.84
CA VAL A 535 0.78 -18.43 -10.97
C VAL A 535 0.48 -19.72 -11.74
N THR A 536 -0.04 -19.63 -12.97
CA THR A 536 -0.41 -20.81 -13.77
C THR A 536 0.70 -21.28 -14.71
N THR A 537 1.64 -20.40 -15.10
CA THR A 537 2.75 -20.76 -15.99
C THR A 537 3.75 -21.67 -15.30
N GLU A 538 4.14 -22.78 -15.95
CA GLU A 538 5.03 -23.82 -15.38
C GLU A 538 6.37 -23.95 -16.11
N ASN A 539 6.52 -23.29 -17.24
CA ASN A 539 7.68 -23.45 -18.11
C ASN A 539 8.62 -22.24 -18.16
N ILE A 540 8.27 -21.12 -17.51
CA ILE A 540 9.07 -19.89 -17.47
C ILE A 540 9.50 -19.60 -16.04
N CYS A 541 10.77 -19.32 -15.82
CA CYS A 541 11.32 -18.91 -14.53
C CYS A 541 10.52 -17.76 -13.88
N ARG A 542 10.14 -17.91 -12.61
CA ARG A 542 9.32 -16.92 -11.87
C ARG A 542 9.98 -15.54 -11.83
N SER A 543 11.27 -15.46 -11.58
CA SER A 543 12.02 -14.21 -11.59
C SER A 543 11.96 -13.55 -12.97
N ARG A 544 12.19 -14.31 -14.05
CA ARG A 544 12.10 -13.78 -15.42
C ARG A 544 10.72 -13.21 -15.76
N MET A 545 9.65 -13.87 -15.31
CA MET A 545 8.28 -13.37 -15.52
C MET A 545 8.08 -12.00 -14.87
N LEU A 546 8.54 -11.84 -13.61
CA LEU A 546 8.45 -10.55 -12.91
C LEU A 546 9.30 -9.48 -13.57
N LEU A 547 10.57 -9.78 -13.89
CA LEU A 547 11.47 -8.84 -14.56
C LEU A 547 10.91 -8.40 -15.92
N ARG A 548 10.38 -9.34 -16.71
CA ARG A 548 9.73 -9.03 -17.98
C ARG A 548 8.50 -8.14 -17.82
N TYR A 549 7.70 -8.37 -16.78
CA TYR A 549 6.54 -7.53 -16.47
C TYR A 549 6.94 -6.07 -16.21
N PHE A 550 8.07 -5.84 -15.54
CA PHE A 550 8.64 -4.50 -15.31
C PHE A 550 9.48 -3.96 -16.50
N GLY A 551 9.43 -4.62 -17.65
CA GLY A 551 10.13 -4.20 -18.87
C GLY A 551 11.63 -4.46 -18.86
N GLU A 552 12.12 -5.31 -17.95
CA GLU A 552 13.52 -5.72 -17.91
C GLU A 552 13.73 -6.98 -18.77
N LYS A 553 14.66 -6.89 -19.72
CA LYS A 553 15.06 -8.03 -20.55
C LYS A 553 16.13 -8.83 -19.80
N ASN A 554 15.72 -9.92 -19.18
CA ASN A 554 16.63 -10.87 -18.56
C ASN A 554 16.41 -12.25 -19.19
N GLU A 555 17.46 -12.84 -19.74
CA GLU A 555 17.42 -14.16 -20.37
C GLU A 555 17.83 -15.28 -19.42
N HIS A 556 18.38 -14.95 -18.25
CA HIS A 556 18.87 -15.94 -17.29
C HIS A 556 17.75 -16.47 -16.38
N ASN A 557 17.80 -17.77 -16.13
CA ASN A 557 16.96 -18.41 -15.13
C ASN A 557 17.55 -18.21 -13.74
N CYS A 558 16.73 -17.91 -12.73
CA CYS A 558 17.21 -17.66 -11.37
C CYS A 558 17.80 -18.89 -10.67
N GLY A 559 17.50 -20.08 -11.15
CA GLY A 559 18.02 -21.35 -10.63
C GLY A 559 17.45 -21.79 -9.27
N GLN A 560 16.53 -21.03 -8.66
CA GLN A 560 16.05 -21.28 -7.29
C GLN A 560 14.52 -21.23 -7.13
N CYS A 561 13.76 -20.82 -8.15
CA CYS A 561 12.30 -20.89 -8.12
C CYS A 561 11.79 -22.32 -8.37
N ASP A 562 10.52 -22.57 -8.09
CA ASP A 562 9.85 -23.86 -8.32
C ASP A 562 10.10 -24.39 -9.74
N VAL A 563 9.91 -23.55 -10.76
CA VAL A 563 10.12 -23.91 -12.18
C VAL A 563 11.58 -24.26 -12.51
N CYS A 564 12.55 -23.53 -11.96
CA CYS A 564 13.96 -23.80 -12.21
C CYS A 564 14.42 -25.08 -11.52
N LEU A 565 13.90 -25.34 -10.32
CA LEU A 565 14.23 -26.55 -9.56
C LEU A 565 13.61 -27.78 -10.21
N SER A 566 12.36 -27.72 -10.68
CA SER A 566 11.74 -28.84 -11.40
C SER A 566 12.47 -29.15 -12.70
N LYS A 567 12.91 -28.12 -13.47
CA LYS A 567 13.71 -28.33 -14.68
C LYS A 567 15.07 -29.00 -14.39
N ARG A 568 15.76 -28.57 -13.33
CA ARG A 568 17.03 -29.26 -12.93
C ARG A 568 16.81 -30.69 -12.54
N ALA A 569 15.68 -31.00 -11.90
CA ALA A 569 15.32 -32.36 -11.57
C ALA A 569 15.08 -33.20 -12.83
N THR A 570 14.49 -32.62 -13.88
CA THR A 570 14.29 -33.31 -15.18
C THR A 570 15.56 -33.35 -16.04
N ASP A 571 16.43 -32.34 -15.98
CA ASP A 571 17.67 -32.27 -16.77
C ASP A 571 18.78 -33.20 -16.24
N ASN A 572 18.76 -33.59 -14.96
CA ASN A 572 19.71 -34.51 -14.35
C ASN A 572 19.33 -35.98 -14.56
N LEU A 573 18.08 -36.28 -14.92
CA LEU A 573 17.64 -37.60 -15.34
C LEU A 573 17.38 -37.58 -16.85
N SER A 574 18.09 -38.37 -17.63
CA SER A 574 17.70 -38.59 -19.01
C SER A 574 16.27 -39.13 -19.04
N GLU A 575 15.50 -38.78 -20.06
CA GLU A 575 14.10 -39.22 -20.20
C GLU A 575 13.99 -40.74 -20.11
N GLU A 576 14.98 -41.46 -20.65
CA GLU A 576 15.11 -42.90 -20.53
C GLU A 576 15.35 -43.38 -19.09
N SER A 577 16.20 -42.66 -18.33
CA SER A 577 16.48 -43.02 -16.93
C SER A 577 15.27 -42.71 -16.02
N TYR A 578 14.54 -41.63 -16.30
CA TYR A 578 13.31 -41.28 -15.58
C TYR A 578 12.22 -42.34 -15.78
N GLU A 579 11.94 -42.73 -17.02
CA GLU A 579 10.92 -43.75 -17.34
C GLU A 579 11.30 -45.13 -16.79
N GLU A 580 12.57 -45.46 -16.79
CA GLU A 580 13.06 -46.72 -16.22
C GLU A 580 12.90 -46.74 -14.69
N VAL A 581 13.29 -45.67 -13.98
CA VAL A 581 13.13 -45.58 -12.51
C VAL A 581 11.64 -45.53 -12.15
N LYS A 582 10.82 -44.77 -12.88
CA LYS A 582 9.37 -44.72 -12.73
C LYS A 582 8.75 -46.11 -12.85
N ARG A 583 9.10 -46.83 -13.89
CA ARG A 583 8.61 -48.19 -14.12
C ARG A 583 8.98 -49.14 -12.97
N GLN A 584 10.20 -49.05 -12.45
CA GLN A 584 10.66 -49.86 -11.33
C GLN A 584 9.91 -49.52 -10.04
N ILE A 585 9.67 -48.22 -9.74
CA ILE A 585 8.88 -47.74 -8.58
C ILE A 585 7.45 -48.28 -8.65
N LEU A 586 6.76 -48.07 -9.78
CA LEU A 586 5.38 -48.53 -9.96
C LEU A 586 5.25 -50.06 -9.89
N ASN A 587 6.23 -50.78 -10.44
CA ASN A 587 6.24 -52.24 -10.34
C ASN A 587 6.43 -52.74 -8.90
N LEU A 588 7.34 -52.14 -8.13
CA LEU A 588 7.54 -52.46 -6.72
C LEU A 588 6.28 -52.17 -5.88
N LEU A 589 5.71 -51.02 -6.05
CA LEU A 589 4.54 -50.59 -5.29
C LEU A 589 3.24 -51.29 -5.72
N SER A 590 3.21 -51.95 -6.89
CA SER A 590 2.07 -52.77 -7.30
C SER A 590 1.96 -54.07 -6.48
N HIS A 591 3.04 -54.53 -5.85
CA HIS A 591 3.06 -55.74 -5.04
C HIS A 591 2.81 -55.48 -3.56
N SER A 592 3.37 -54.39 -3.02
CA SER A 592 3.15 -53.97 -1.63
C SER A 592 3.49 -52.49 -1.43
N PRO A 593 2.80 -51.78 -0.54
CA PRO A 593 3.21 -50.44 -0.10
C PRO A 593 4.57 -50.50 0.58
N LEU A 594 5.44 -49.52 0.28
CA LEU A 594 6.80 -49.41 0.83
C LEU A 594 7.06 -47.99 1.30
N THR A 595 7.96 -47.81 2.25
CA THR A 595 8.46 -46.47 2.59
C THR A 595 9.36 -45.95 1.47
N PRO A 596 9.53 -44.60 1.33
CA PRO A 596 10.46 -44.02 0.36
C PRO A 596 11.90 -44.56 0.49
N ALA A 597 12.34 -44.88 1.70
CA ALA A 597 13.67 -45.43 1.96
C ALA A 597 13.79 -46.88 1.46
N GLU A 598 12.81 -47.72 1.76
CA GLU A 598 12.77 -49.12 1.29
C GLU A 598 12.66 -49.21 -0.25
N THR A 599 11.89 -48.30 -0.85
CA THR A 599 11.79 -48.17 -2.31
C THR A 599 13.14 -47.82 -2.93
N ALA A 600 13.86 -46.86 -2.31
CA ALA A 600 15.17 -46.42 -2.78
C ALA A 600 16.26 -47.51 -2.61
N ASP A 601 16.13 -48.40 -1.64
CA ASP A 601 17.10 -49.49 -1.42
C ASP A 601 16.91 -50.67 -2.38
N GLN A 602 15.73 -50.81 -3.01
CA GLN A 602 15.40 -51.93 -3.91
C GLN A 602 15.58 -51.59 -5.40
N ILE A 603 15.84 -50.35 -5.76
CA ILE A 603 15.99 -49.90 -7.14
C ILE A 603 17.46 -49.66 -7.47
N LYS A 604 17.90 -50.12 -8.64
CA LYS A 604 19.27 -49.93 -9.14
C LYS A 604 19.40 -48.56 -9.85
N ALA A 605 19.40 -47.49 -9.06
CA ALA A 605 19.69 -46.15 -9.52
C ALA A 605 20.30 -45.34 -8.36
N GLU A 606 20.80 -44.13 -8.60
CA GLU A 606 21.27 -43.26 -7.52
C GLU A 606 20.11 -42.87 -6.59
N LYS A 607 20.35 -42.93 -5.28
CA LYS A 607 19.30 -42.65 -4.27
C LYS A 607 18.68 -41.25 -4.41
N GLU A 608 19.47 -40.28 -4.91
CA GLU A 608 18.99 -38.93 -5.21
C GLU A 608 17.99 -38.94 -6.38
N ASP A 609 18.26 -39.66 -7.43
CA ASP A 609 17.41 -39.80 -8.61
C ASP A 609 16.09 -40.51 -8.26
N ILE A 610 16.14 -41.60 -7.50
CA ILE A 610 14.95 -42.30 -7.02
C ILE A 610 14.09 -41.38 -6.15
N GLY A 611 14.71 -40.64 -5.23
CA GLY A 611 14.01 -39.66 -4.39
C GLY A 611 13.35 -38.53 -5.19
N GLN A 612 13.94 -38.15 -6.32
CA GLN A 612 13.37 -37.13 -7.22
C GLN A 612 12.16 -37.69 -7.99
N VAL A 613 12.25 -38.92 -8.54
CA VAL A 613 11.14 -39.57 -9.23
C VAL A 613 9.97 -39.85 -8.30
N ILE A 614 10.22 -40.31 -7.07
CA ILE A 614 9.16 -40.48 -6.04
C ILE A 614 8.45 -39.15 -5.76
N ARG A 615 9.18 -38.05 -5.58
CA ARG A 615 8.55 -36.71 -5.36
C ARG A 615 7.71 -36.30 -6.55
N TYR A 616 8.22 -36.51 -7.76
CA TYR A 616 7.49 -36.15 -8.98
C TYR A 616 6.19 -36.97 -9.10
N LEU A 617 6.22 -38.27 -8.84
CA LEU A 617 5.05 -39.13 -8.88
C LEU A 617 4.02 -38.79 -7.77
N LEU A 618 4.48 -38.33 -6.62
CA LEU A 618 3.61 -37.79 -5.55
C LEU A 618 2.96 -36.46 -5.95
N ASP A 619 3.73 -35.59 -6.62
CA ASP A 619 3.25 -34.27 -7.07
C ASP A 619 2.28 -34.40 -8.26
N GLU A 620 2.49 -35.34 -9.16
CA GLU A 620 1.59 -35.71 -10.26
C GLU A 620 0.34 -36.46 -9.79
N GLY A 621 0.34 -36.93 -8.55
CA GLY A 621 -0.77 -37.68 -7.97
C GLY A 621 -0.83 -39.15 -8.44
N GLU A 622 0.20 -39.64 -9.10
CA GLU A 622 0.34 -41.06 -9.44
C GLU A 622 0.64 -41.94 -8.21
N LEU A 623 1.28 -41.32 -7.20
CA LEU A 623 1.49 -41.94 -5.89
C LEU A 623 0.81 -41.12 -4.78
N LYS A 624 0.49 -41.78 -3.67
CA LYS A 624 0.00 -41.17 -2.43
C LYS A 624 0.81 -41.66 -1.25
N MET A 625 1.05 -40.81 -0.28
CA MET A 625 1.66 -41.18 1.00
C MET A 625 0.56 -41.40 2.04
N GLN A 626 0.43 -42.61 2.57
CA GLN A 626 -0.47 -42.96 3.67
C GLN A 626 0.34 -43.69 4.74
N ASP A 627 0.23 -43.29 5.99
CA ASP A 627 0.94 -43.86 7.15
C ASP A 627 2.46 -44.03 6.94
N GLY A 628 3.08 -43.08 6.19
CA GLY A 628 4.51 -43.12 5.87
C GLY A 628 4.90 -44.05 4.74
N MET A 629 3.96 -44.72 4.09
CA MET A 629 4.16 -45.64 2.96
C MET A 629 3.64 -45.00 1.65
N LEU A 630 4.29 -45.37 0.56
CA LEU A 630 3.92 -45.01 -0.81
C LEU A 630 2.85 -45.98 -1.33
N HIS A 631 1.80 -45.47 -1.90
CA HIS A 631 0.73 -46.20 -2.56
C HIS A 631 0.51 -45.66 -3.97
N ILE A 632 0.21 -46.53 -4.92
CA ILE A 632 -0.23 -46.13 -6.25
C ILE A 632 -1.64 -45.53 -6.14
N SER A 633 -1.82 -44.33 -6.68
CA SER A 633 -3.15 -43.73 -6.76
C SER A 633 -3.96 -44.45 -7.82
N LYS A 634 -5.12 -44.98 -7.45
CA LYS A 634 -6.11 -45.53 -8.39
C LYS A 634 -6.89 -44.46 -9.09
#